data_0a38c410ed671a68e267d366fd784e33
#
_entry.id   0a38c410ed671a68e267d366fd784e33
#
_cell.length_a   1.000
_cell.length_b   1.000
_cell.length_c   1.000
_cell.angle_alpha   90.00
_cell.angle_beta   90.00
_cell.angle_gamma   90.00
#
_symmetry.space_group_name_H-M   'P 1'
#
loop_
_entity.id
_entity.type
_entity.pdbx_description
1 polymer ?
#
loop_
_entity_poly.entity_id
_entity_poly.type
_entity_poly.pdbx_seq_one_letter_code
_entity_poly.pdbx_strand_id
1 'polypeptide(L)'
;MAVTKSPGRARPNAAAATPAASNDAMNEMLDVNERILKKISEAYLPAGDDGSGTAATFDPKLEPAELMPGKDGLMAVCSKLGISCIAPRRKINVMVIGNHSAGKSSYINWYVGEHVQTTAVAIETSGFTFCTSGKKRDTLKGQATMQLFQHLRHDLRDFAPAIYNGLQTEVSTSKEKCFNLVTFIDTPGLVDGSFTYPFPVEDVIVSMAKHTDLIYIFFDPIGQALCDRTMNVIE
;
A
#
# COMPACT_ATOMS: atom_id res chain seq x y z
N MET A 1 61.73 -14.96 -41.31
CA MET A 1 60.28 -14.90 -41.60
C MET A 1 59.67 -13.87 -40.64
N ALA A 2 59.32 -12.72 -41.17
CA ALA A 2 58.77 -11.60 -40.41
C ALA A 2 57.24 -11.69 -40.42
N VAL A 3 56.59 -11.70 -39.20
CA VAL A 3 55.17 -11.66 -39.07
C VAL A 3 54.73 -10.20 -38.91
N THR A 4 54.03 -9.69 -39.91
CA THR A 4 53.47 -8.34 -39.93
C THR A 4 52.20 -8.29 -39.09
N LYS A 5 52.18 -7.39 -38.07
CA LYS A 5 50.97 -7.05 -37.30
C LYS A 5 50.08 -6.07 -38.10
N SER A 6 48.81 -6.43 -38.29
CA SER A 6 47.74 -5.56 -38.79
C SER A 6 47.36 -4.49 -37.77
N PRO A 7 47.03 -3.25 -38.17
CA PRO A 7 46.56 -2.22 -37.28
C PRO A 7 45.08 -2.42 -36.91
N GLY A 8 44.77 -2.41 -35.61
CA GLY A 8 43.43 -2.51 -35.05
C GLY A 8 42.56 -1.31 -35.44
N ARG A 9 41.39 -1.62 -35.96
CA ARG A 9 40.33 -0.67 -36.34
C ARG A 9 39.65 -0.13 -35.07
N ALA A 10 39.85 1.14 -34.81
CA ALA A 10 39.17 1.84 -33.70
C ALA A 10 37.65 1.83 -33.93
N ARG A 11 36.89 1.40 -32.93
CA ARG A 11 35.42 1.54 -32.91
C ARG A 11 35.09 2.99 -32.56
N PRO A 12 34.09 3.62 -33.22
CA PRO A 12 33.65 4.96 -32.85
C PRO A 12 32.94 4.88 -31.47
N ASN A 13 33.34 5.76 -30.58
CA ASN A 13 32.65 6.03 -29.32
C ASN A 13 31.20 6.41 -29.62
N ALA A 14 30.26 5.56 -29.23
CA ALA A 14 28.87 5.97 -29.12
C ALA A 14 28.79 6.96 -27.94
N ALA A 15 28.58 8.23 -28.27
CA ALA A 15 28.30 9.27 -27.30
C ALA A 15 27.05 8.85 -26.48
N ALA A 16 27.25 8.62 -25.19
CA ALA A 16 26.17 8.39 -24.26
C ALA A 16 25.31 9.67 -24.24
N ALA A 17 24.11 9.57 -24.76
CA ALA A 17 23.09 10.63 -24.62
C ALA A 17 22.77 10.83 -23.13
N THR A 18 22.84 12.06 -22.72
CA THR A 18 22.75 12.57 -21.35
C THR A 18 21.38 12.25 -20.75
N PRO A 19 21.29 11.54 -19.60
CA PRO A 19 20.01 11.26 -18.93
C PRO A 19 19.47 12.43 -18.09
N ALA A 20 20.12 13.58 -18.06
CA ALA A 20 19.75 14.71 -17.20
C ALA A 20 18.44 15.41 -17.60
N ALA A 21 18.21 15.63 -18.88
CA ALA A 21 17.01 16.33 -19.38
C ALA A 21 15.70 15.55 -19.18
N SER A 22 15.75 14.21 -19.15
CA SER A 22 14.58 13.37 -18.88
C SER A 22 14.19 13.34 -17.39
N ASN A 23 15.16 13.45 -16.51
CA ASN A 23 14.94 13.46 -15.07
C ASN A 23 14.34 14.78 -14.58
N ASP A 24 14.75 15.91 -15.15
CA ASP A 24 14.22 17.23 -14.78
C ASP A 24 12.75 17.38 -15.21
N ALA A 25 12.42 16.99 -16.44
CA ALA A 25 11.03 17.02 -16.93
C ALA A 25 10.13 16.05 -16.13
N MET A 26 10.64 14.89 -15.75
CA MET A 26 9.90 13.94 -14.91
C MET A 26 9.72 14.44 -13.48
N ASN A 27 10.72 15.10 -12.92
CA ASN A 27 10.62 15.74 -11.60
C ASN A 27 9.64 16.93 -11.61
N GLU A 28 9.62 17.70 -12.66
CA GLU A 28 8.68 18.82 -12.86
C GLU A 28 7.23 18.34 -13.00
N MET A 29 7.00 17.26 -13.78
CA MET A 29 5.69 16.59 -13.86
C MET A 29 5.25 16.01 -12.51
N LEU A 30 6.15 15.40 -11.75
CA LEU A 30 5.86 14.87 -10.40
C LEU A 30 5.46 16.00 -9.44
N ASP A 31 6.14 17.15 -9.50
CA ASP A 31 5.80 18.31 -8.67
C ASP A 31 4.42 18.89 -9.01
N VAL A 32 4.05 18.96 -10.29
CA VAL A 32 2.71 19.38 -10.73
C VAL A 32 1.64 18.42 -10.24
N ASN A 33 1.87 17.11 -10.41
CA ASN A 33 0.93 16.08 -9.97
C ASN A 33 0.78 16.08 -8.43
N GLU A 34 1.85 16.29 -7.68
CA GLU A 34 1.80 16.42 -6.22
C GLU A 34 0.97 17.64 -5.79
N ARG A 35 1.13 18.77 -6.46
CA ARG A 35 0.33 19.97 -6.19
C ARG A 35 -1.16 19.77 -6.50
N ILE A 36 -1.48 19.08 -7.59
CA ILE A 36 -2.86 18.75 -7.95
C ILE A 36 -3.46 17.82 -6.90
N LEU A 37 -2.78 16.72 -6.56
CA LEU A 37 -3.24 15.76 -5.55
C LEU A 37 -3.40 16.42 -4.17
N LYS A 38 -2.51 17.34 -3.80
CA LYS A 38 -2.63 18.09 -2.55
C LYS A 38 -3.90 18.92 -2.54
N LYS A 39 -4.17 19.72 -3.59
CA LYS A 39 -5.40 20.52 -3.69
C LYS A 39 -6.68 19.68 -3.67
N ILE A 40 -6.66 18.51 -4.34
CA ILE A 40 -7.79 17.59 -4.32
C ILE A 40 -7.94 17.00 -2.92
N SER A 41 -6.84 16.58 -2.29
CA SER A 41 -6.84 16.05 -0.92
C SER A 41 -7.41 17.06 0.10
N GLU A 42 -7.08 18.33 -0.05
CA GLU A 42 -7.64 19.41 0.79
C GLU A 42 -9.16 19.55 0.66
N ALA A 43 -9.73 19.25 -0.52
CA ALA A 43 -11.18 19.25 -0.72
C ALA A 43 -11.87 17.99 -0.12
N TYR A 44 -11.16 16.88 -0.05
CA TYR A 44 -11.70 15.60 0.46
C TYR A 44 -11.54 15.44 1.97
N LEU A 45 -10.48 15.99 2.54
CA LEU A 45 -10.17 15.90 3.96
C LEU A 45 -10.50 17.23 4.65
N PRO A 46 -10.88 17.20 5.94
CA PRO A 46 -11.14 18.43 6.68
C PRO A 46 -9.87 19.29 6.73
N ALA A 47 -10.05 20.61 6.62
CA ALA A 47 -8.96 21.55 6.79
C ALA A 47 -8.44 21.48 8.23
N GLY A 48 -7.17 21.11 8.41
CA GLY A 48 -6.49 21.23 9.70
C GLY A 48 -6.36 22.70 10.08
N ASP A 49 -6.65 23.03 11.32
CA ASP A 49 -6.78 24.41 11.81
C ASP A 49 -5.43 25.17 11.93
N ASP A 50 -4.29 24.53 11.64
CA ASP A 50 -2.98 25.12 11.96
C ASP A 50 -1.81 24.77 11.03
N GLY A 51 -2.08 24.25 9.84
CA GLY A 51 -0.98 23.98 8.88
C GLY A 51 0.07 22.97 9.34
N SER A 52 -0.12 22.31 10.49
CA SER A 52 0.84 21.36 11.08
C SER A 52 0.70 19.93 10.54
N GLY A 53 -0.19 19.69 9.57
CA GLY A 53 -0.35 18.37 8.95
C GLY A 53 -0.99 17.31 9.85
N THR A 54 -1.49 17.68 10.99
CA THR A 54 -2.33 16.80 11.83
C THR A 54 -3.74 16.85 11.25
N ALA A 55 -4.16 15.76 10.62
CA ALA A 55 -5.52 15.62 10.14
C ALA A 55 -6.50 15.94 11.28
N ALA A 56 -7.40 16.90 11.04
CA ALA A 56 -8.47 17.19 11.98
C ALA A 56 -9.21 15.88 12.29
N THR A 57 -9.38 15.57 13.54
CA THR A 57 -10.09 14.38 13.99
C THR A 57 -11.55 14.52 13.58
N PHE A 58 -11.96 13.66 12.64
CA PHE A 58 -13.36 13.54 12.25
C PHE A 58 -14.20 13.22 13.49
N ASP A 59 -15.13 14.11 13.85
CA ASP A 59 -16.10 13.83 14.91
C ASP A 59 -17.37 13.21 14.29
N PRO A 60 -17.63 11.91 14.54
CA PRO A 60 -18.80 11.23 13.99
C PRO A 60 -20.13 11.69 14.60
N LYS A 61 -20.10 12.58 15.59
CA LYS A 61 -21.32 13.06 16.29
C LYS A 61 -21.88 14.36 15.71
N LEU A 62 -21.18 15.02 14.76
CA LEU A 62 -21.73 16.23 14.13
C LEU A 62 -23.00 15.90 13.33
N GLU A 63 -24.03 16.74 13.55
CA GLU A 63 -25.29 16.61 12.79
C GLU A 63 -25.09 17.01 11.31
N PRO A 64 -25.85 16.41 10.36
CA PRO A 64 -25.71 16.69 8.92
C PRO A 64 -25.86 18.18 8.56
N ALA A 65 -26.66 18.94 9.32
CA ALA A 65 -26.90 20.36 9.08
C ALA A 65 -25.70 21.26 9.44
N GLU A 66 -24.74 20.73 10.20
CA GLU A 66 -23.56 21.47 10.65
C GLU A 66 -22.35 21.26 9.71
N LEU A 67 -22.49 20.40 8.71
CA LEU A 67 -21.44 20.08 7.75
C LEU A 67 -21.41 21.10 6.61
N MET A 68 -20.33 21.86 6.54
CA MET A 68 -20.08 22.75 5.40
C MET A 68 -19.06 22.15 4.44
N PRO A 69 -19.39 22.03 3.13
CA PRO A 69 -18.40 21.67 2.12
C PRO A 69 -17.20 22.63 2.19
N GLY A 70 -16.01 22.09 2.28
CA GLY A 70 -14.76 22.86 2.39
C GLY A 70 -14.25 23.06 3.82
N LYS A 71 -15.10 22.98 4.86
CA LYS A 71 -14.67 23.02 6.26
C LYS A 71 -14.49 21.63 6.84
N ASP A 72 -15.43 20.73 6.53
CA ASP A 72 -15.45 19.36 7.07
C ASP A 72 -14.88 18.32 6.10
N GLY A 73 -14.60 18.70 4.88
CA GLY A 73 -14.14 17.84 3.81
C GLY A 73 -15.23 16.95 3.21
N LEU A 74 -15.07 16.63 1.94
CA LEU A 74 -16.06 15.84 1.18
C LEU A 74 -16.25 14.43 1.77
N MET A 75 -15.20 13.82 2.31
CA MET A 75 -15.31 12.48 2.91
C MET A 75 -16.23 12.45 4.13
N ALA A 76 -16.21 13.49 4.96
CA ALA A 76 -17.09 13.57 6.12
C ALA A 76 -18.56 13.72 5.68
N VAL A 77 -18.81 14.54 4.67
CA VAL A 77 -20.16 14.71 4.07
C VAL A 77 -20.66 13.42 3.49
N CYS A 78 -19.85 12.73 2.68
CA CYS A 78 -20.21 11.43 2.07
C CYS A 78 -20.51 10.37 3.14
N SER A 79 -19.69 10.28 4.19
CA SER A 79 -19.88 9.31 5.28
C SER A 79 -21.22 9.51 6.00
N LYS A 80 -21.61 10.75 6.25
CA LYS A 80 -22.93 11.03 6.89
C LYS A 80 -24.12 10.75 5.98
N LEU A 81 -23.91 10.86 4.68
CA LEU A 81 -24.94 10.50 3.68
C LEU A 81 -24.96 9.00 3.35
N GLY A 82 -24.10 8.19 3.97
CA GLY A 82 -23.95 6.77 3.66
C GLY A 82 -23.36 6.49 2.27
N ILE A 83 -22.66 7.48 1.69
CA ILE A 83 -22.02 7.35 0.38
C ILE A 83 -20.56 6.94 0.60
N SER A 84 -20.15 5.85 -0.04
CA SER A 84 -18.73 5.47 -0.06
C SER A 84 -17.94 6.43 -0.93
N CYS A 85 -16.96 7.10 -0.35
CA CYS A 85 -16.10 8.08 -1.02
C CYS A 85 -14.64 7.73 -0.77
N ILE A 86 -13.86 7.59 -1.83
CA ILE A 86 -12.43 7.29 -1.76
C ILE A 86 -11.67 8.54 -2.18
N ALA A 87 -10.83 9.08 -1.26
CA ALA A 87 -9.97 10.20 -1.58
C ALA A 87 -8.92 9.79 -2.63
N PRO A 88 -8.62 10.67 -3.61
CA PRO A 88 -7.56 10.43 -4.56
C PRO A 88 -6.23 10.20 -3.87
N ARG A 89 -5.51 9.19 -4.28
CA ARG A 89 -4.21 8.82 -3.75
C ARG A 89 -3.18 8.66 -4.86
N ARG A 90 -1.94 8.96 -4.53
CA ARG A 90 -0.82 8.84 -5.49
C ARG A 90 -0.41 7.40 -5.74
N LYS A 91 -0.52 6.56 -4.71
CA LYS A 91 -0.06 5.18 -4.77
C LYS A 91 -1.18 4.24 -5.11
N ILE A 92 -0.86 3.27 -5.94
CA ILE A 92 -1.71 2.14 -6.24
C ILE A 92 -1.63 1.16 -5.06
N ASN A 93 -2.75 0.77 -4.50
CA ASN A 93 -2.83 -0.23 -3.45
C ASN A 93 -3.01 -1.62 -4.08
N VAL A 94 -2.07 -2.49 -3.83
CA VAL A 94 -2.08 -3.88 -4.31
C VAL A 94 -2.22 -4.81 -3.10
N MET A 95 -3.35 -5.49 -3.01
CA MET A 95 -3.56 -6.51 -1.99
C MET A 95 -3.05 -7.87 -2.47
N VAL A 96 -2.37 -8.58 -1.59
CA VAL A 96 -1.83 -9.91 -1.87
C VAL A 96 -2.50 -10.92 -0.94
N ILE A 97 -3.33 -11.79 -1.51
CA ILE A 97 -4.14 -12.80 -0.80
C ILE A 97 -3.61 -14.20 -1.15
N GLY A 98 -3.79 -15.14 -0.28
CA GLY A 98 -3.55 -16.55 -0.57
C GLY A 98 -3.09 -17.35 0.65
N ASN A 99 -2.87 -18.62 0.42
CA ASN A 99 -2.53 -19.58 1.46
C ASN A 99 -1.24 -19.25 2.20
N HIS A 100 -1.08 -19.83 3.37
CA HIS A 100 0.21 -19.82 4.05
C HIS A 100 1.28 -20.47 3.13
N SER A 101 2.50 -19.94 3.15
CA SER A 101 3.62 -20.41 2.32
C SER A 101 3.44 -20.29 0.79
N ALA A 102 2.39 -19.70 0.27
CA ALA A 102 2.18 -19.48 -1.16
C ALA A 102 3.14 -18.46 -1.81
N GLY A 103 4.06 -17.88 -1.05
CA GLY A 103 5.09 -16.98 -1.56
C GLY A 103 4.74 -15.51 -1.59
N LYS A 104 3.66 -15.06 -0.95
CA LYS A 104 3.20 -13.65 -0.90
C LYS A 104 4.30 -12.68 -0.44
N SER A 105 4.82 -12.89 0.75
CA SER A 105 5.85 -12.02 1.34
C SER A 105 7.18 -12.10 0.57
N SER A 106 7.49 -13.25 0.00
CA SER A 106 8.67 -13.42 -0.88
C SER A 106 8.53 -12.60 -2.16
N TYR A 107 7.35 -12.56 -2.76
CA TYR A 107 7.06 -11.73 -3.93
C TYR A 107 7.20 -10.24 -3.59
N ILE A 108 6.65 -9.80 -2.45
CA ILE A 108 6.77 -8.40 -2.01
C ILE A 108 8.24 -8.02 -1.82
N ASN A 109 9.04 -8.84 -1.12
CA ASN A 109 10.47 -8.61 -0.94
C ASN A 109 11.23 -8.54 -2.28
N TRP A 110 10.91 -9.43 -3.21
CA TRP A 110 11.48 -9.40 -4.56
C TRP A 110 11.12 -8.12 -5.33
N TYR A 111 9.85 -7.68 -5.22
CA TYR A 111 9.38 -6.47 -5.90
C TYR A 111 10.04 -5.22 -5.33
N VAL A 112 10.11 -5.12 -4.00
CA VAL A 112 10.72 -3.98 -3.30
C VAL A 112 12.24 -3.96 -3.45
N GLY A 113 12.88 -5.11 -3.71
CA GLY A 113 14.33 -5.25 -3.77
C GLY A 113 15.01 -5.23 -2.40
N GLU A 114 14.24 -5.28 -1.32
CA GLU A 114 14.71 -5.31 0.06
C GLU A 114 13.92 -6.31 0.90
N HIS A 115 14.53 -6.78 1.98
CA HIS A 115 13.84 -7.61 2.98
C HIS A 115 12.96 -6.72 3.88
N VAL A 116 11.73 -6.45 3.43
CA VAL A 116 10.74 -5.64 4.18
C VAL A 116 9.79 -6.52 4.96
N GLN A 117 9.60 -7.77 4.55
CA GLN A 117 8.74 -8.76 5.19
C GLN A 117 9.56 -9.91 5.74
N THR A 118 9.28 -10.32 6.96
CA THR A 118 9.84 -11.55 7.51
C THR A 118 9.20 -12.74 6.81
N THR A 119 10.00 -13.53 6.14
CA THR A 119 9.56 -14.79 5.52
C THR A 119 9.83 -15.91 6.51
N ALA A 120 8.81 -16.34 7.24
CA ALA A 120 8.93 -17.46 8.16
C ALA A 120 8.17 -18.70 7.66
N VAL A 121 8.67 -19.85 8.00
CA VAL A 121 8.01 -21.15 7.71
C VAL A 121 6.86 -21.41 8.71
N ALA A 122 6.89 -20.74 9.86
CA ALA A 122 5.83 -20.84 10.86
C ALA A 122 4.71 -19.81 10.58
N ILE A 123 3.49 -20.10 11.03
CA ILE A 123 2.32 -19.20 10.94
C ILE A 123 2.52 -18.02 11.89
N GLU A 124 3.49 -17.14 11.59
CA GLU A 124 3.79 -15.99 12.45
C GLU A 124 3.04 -14.72 12.01
N THR A 125 2.57 -14.67 10.77
CA THR A 125 1.86 -13.49 10.26
C THR A 125 0.37 -13.64 10.52
N SER A 126 -0.04 -13.36 11.75
CA SER A 126 -1.47 -13.31 12.11
C SER A 126 -2.11 -11.95 11.83
N GLY A 127 -1.39 -11.04 11.16
CA GLY A 127 -1.82 -9.67 10.91
C GLY A 127 -1.61 -9.22 9.47
N PHE A 128 -2.01 -7.99 9.20
CA PHE A 128 -1.84 -7.33 7.90
C PHE A 128 -0.61 -6.44 7.92
N THR A 129 0.20 -6.53 6.87
CA THR A 129 1.36 -5.66 6.73
C THR A 129 1.25 -4.79 5.48
N PHE A 130 1.28 -3.49 5.67
CA PHE A 130 1.37 -2.51 4.59
C PHE A 130 2.83 -2.27 4.25
N CYS A 131 3.26 -2.55 3.03
CA CYS A 131 4.59 -2.24 2.56
C CYS A 131 4.52 -1.02 1.64
N THR A 132 5.10 0.09 2.07
CA THR A 132 5.04 1.36 1.35
C THR A 132 6.40 2.04 1.30
N SER A 133 6.58 2.96 0.34
CA SER A 133 7.81 3.73 0.23
C SER A 133 7.73 5.03 1.03
N GLY A 134 8.86 5.46 1.59
CA GLY A 134 9.00 6.71 2.31
C GLY A 134 10.40 7.29 2.21
N LYS A 135 10.61 8.44 2.87
CA LYS A 135 11.92 9.13 2.90
C LYS A 135 12.93 8.44 3.82
N LYS A 136 12.46 7.71 4.81
CA LYS A 136 13.27 7.00 5.80
C LYS A 136 12.65 5.62 6.03
N ARG A 137 13.52 4.62 6.25
CA ARG A 137 13.06 3.29 6.66
C ARG A 137 12.47 3.36 8.06
N ASP A 138 11.28 2.81 8.23
CA ASP A 138 10.56 2.81 9.50
C ASP A 138 9.58 1.64 9.57
N THR A 139 9.20 1.25 10.77
CA THR A 139 8.18 0.24 11.05
C THR A 139 7.14 0.84 11.98
N LEU A 140 5.92 0.97 11.49
CA LEU A 140 4.79 1.48 12.26
C LEU A 140 3.88 0.31 12.67
N LYS A 141 3.33 0.35 13.87
CA LYS A 141 2.43 -0.69 14.38
C LYS A 141 1.13 -0.10 14.89
N GLY A 142 0.05 -0.89 14.79
CA GLY A 142 -1.24 -0.57 15.38
C GLY A 142 -1.77 0.80 15.00
N GLN A 143 -1.94 1.65 15.98
CA GLN A 143 -2.50 2.99 15.81
C GLN A 143 -1.69 3.88 14.86
N ALA A 144 -0.35 3.74 14.83
CA ALA A 144 0.48 4.51 13.91
C ALA A 144 0.22 4.12 12.45
N THR A 145 -0.01 2.83 12.18
CA THR A 145 -0.48 2.36 10.86
C THR A 145 -1.82 2.98 10.50
N MET A 146 -2.78 3.01 11.43
CA MET A 146 -4.10 3.59 11.20
C MET A 146 -4.07 5.11 10.98
N GLN A 147 -3.08 5.81 11.55
CA GLN A 147 -2.87 7.23 11.26
C GLN A 147 -2.38 7.46 9.84
N LEU A 148 -1.56 6.56 9.31
CA LEU A 148 -1.10 6.64 7.92
C LEU A 148 -2.20 6.29 6.91
N PHE A 149 -3.09 5.34 7.25
CA PHE A 149 -4.18 4.85 6.38
C PHE A 149 -5.56 5.19 6.97
N GLN A 150 -5.81 6.46 7.22
CA GLN A 150 -7.05 6.95 7.89
C GLN A 150 -8.34 6.55 7.17
N HIS A 151 -8.29 6.41 5.85
CA HIS A 151 -9.43 5.99 5.03
C HIS A 151 -9.94 4.59 5.37
N LEU A 152 -9.10 3.71 5.95
CA LEU A 152 -9.50 2.38 6.41
C LEU A 152 -10.18 2.39 7.78
N ARG A 153 -10.07 3.49 8.54
CA ARG A 153 -10.52 3.53 9.94
C ARG A 153 -12.01 3.26 10.08
N HIS A 154 -12.82 3.76 9.17
CA HIS A 154 -14.27 3.57 9.21
C HIS A 154 -14.63 2.09 9.05
N ASP A 155 -14.09 1.43 8.03
CA ASP A 155 -14.46 0.06 7.68
C ASP A 155 -13.82 -0.98 8.61
N LEU A 156 -12.71 -0.64 9.25
CA LEU A 156 -12.04 -1.51 10.22
C LEU A 156 -12.50 -1.29 11.68
N ARG A 157 -13.36 -0.31 11.92
CA ARG A 157 -13.83 0.03 13.28
C ARG A 157 -14.53 -1.14 13.95
N ASP A 158 -15.34 -1.88 13.21
CA ASP A 158 -16.16 -2.96 13.75
C ASP A 158 -15.32 -4.20 14.14
N PHE A 159 -14.07 -4.28 13.66
CA PHE A 159 -13.09 -5.31 14.01
C PHE A 159 -12.11 -4.88 15.11
N ALA A 160 -12.23 -3.63 15.59
CA ALA A 160 -11.37 -3.12 16.66
C ALA A 160 -11.76 -3.73 18.04
N PRO A 161 -10.82 -3.83 18.99
CA PRO A 161 -9.40 -3.47 18.91
C PRO A 161 -8.50 -4.56 18.31
N ALA A 162 -9.02 -5.77 18.09
CA ALA A 162 -8.23 -6.94 17.70
C ALA A 162 -7.43 -6.70 16.41
N ILE A 163 -8.07 -6.09 15.39
CA ILE A 163 -7.40 -5.80 14.12
C ILE A 163 -6.21 -4.83 14.30
N TYR A 164 -6.34 -3.82 15.17
CA TYR A 164 -5.28 -2.82 15.35
C TYR A 164 -3.98 -3.43 15.87
N ASN A 165 -4.07 -4.46 16.71
CA ASN A 165 -2.89 -5.19 17.19
C ASN A 165 -2.22 -6.01 16.08
N GLY A 166 -2.99 -6.40 15.07
CA GLY A 166 -2.52 -7.14 13.90
C GLY A 166 -2.10 -6.25 12.71
N LEU A 167 -2.11 -4.91 12.84
CA LEU A 167 -1.69 -4.01 11.78
C LEU A 167 -0.24 -3.59 11.92
N GLN A 168 0.49 -3.63 10.81
CA GLN A 168 1.87 -3.16 10.71
C GLN A 168 2.09 -2.44 9.38
N THR A 169 2.99 -1.46 9.37
CA THR A 169 3.47 -0.82 8.15
C THR A 169 4.98 -0.88 8.10
N GLU A 170 5.51 -1.42 7.03
CA GLU A 170 6.92 -1.39 6.69
C GLU A 170 7.16 -0.29 5.66
N VAL A 171 7.94 0.72 6.03
CA VAL A 171 8.33 1.82 5.15
C VAL A 171 9.73 1.55 4.63
N SER A 172 9.88 1.41 3.31
CA SER A 172 11.16 1.23 2.63
C SER A 172 11.55 2.49 1.86
N THR A 173 12.85 2.70 1.68
CA THR A 173 13.40 3.78 0.84
C THR A 173 13.65 3.34 -0.59
N SER A 174 13.36 2.09 -0.92
CA SER A 174 13.55 1.53 -2.26
C SER A 174 12.76 2.29 -3.32
N LYS A 175 13.36 2.42 -4.49
CA LYS A 175 12.75 2.97 -5.70
C LYS A 175 12.72 1.95 -6.83
N GLU A 176 13.13 0.73 -6.56
CA GLU A 176 13.13 -0.35 -7.56
C GLU A 176 11.72 -0.57 -8.08
N LYS A 177 11.63 -0.98 -9.34
CA LYS A 177 10.35 -1.32 -10.02
C LYS A 177 9.22 -0.30 -9.78
N CYS A 178 9.57 0.98 -9.62
CA CYS A 178 8.61 2.05 -9.30
C CYS A 178 7.84 1.83 -7.99
N PHE A 179 8.46 1.20 -7.00
CA PHE A 179 7.85 0.95 -5.69
C PHE A 179 7.35 2.22 -4.99
N ASN A 180 7.92 3.38 -5.34
CA ASN A 180 7.42 4.69 -4.85
C ASN A 180 5.98 5.02 -5.28
N LEU A 181 5.42 4.30 -6.23
CA LEU A 181 4.03 4.44 -6.71
C LEU A 181 3.09 3.33 -6.22
N VAL A 182 3.60 2.38 -5.45
CA VAL A 182 2.84 1.21 -5.01
C VAL A 182 2.84 1.11 -3.48
N THR A 183 1.72 0.64 -2.94
CA THR A 183 1.63 0.15 -1.56
C THR A 183 1.09 -1.28 -1.63
N PHE A 184 1.86 -2.24 -1.13
CA PHE A 184 1.37 -3.61 -0.96
C PHE A 184 0.66 -3.77 0.37
N ILE A 185 -0.43 -4.52 0.37
CA ILE A 185 -1.14 -4.99 1.56
C ILE A 185 -0.96 -6.50 1.60
N ASP A 186 -0.02 -6.97 2.42
CA ASP A 186 0.18 -8.40 2.66
C ASP A 186 -0.84 -8.88 3.69
N THR A 187 -1.65 -9.86 3.29
CA THR A 187 -2.68 -10.43 4.16
C THR A 187 -2.13 -11.63 4.94
N PRO A 188 -2.73 -11.96 6.09
CA PRO A 188 -2.44 -13.21 6.77
C PRO A 188 -2.56 -14.39 5.80
N GLY A 189 -1.66 -15.35 5.94
CA GLY A 189 -1.76 -16.60 5.16
C GLY A 189 -3.01 -17.35 5.56
N LEU A 190 -3.89 -17.61 4.61
CA LEU A 190 -5.13 -18.36 4.87
C LEU A 190 -4.81 -19.86 5.03
N VAL A 191 -5.36 -20.46 6.07
CA VAL A 191 -5.16 -21.85 6.46
C VAL A 191 -6.49 -22.45 6.89
N ASP A 192 -6.83 -23.61 6.36
CA ASP A 192 -8.00 -24.38 6.79
C ASP A 192 -7.76 -25.11 8.11
N GLY A 193 -8.82 -25.61 8.71
CA GLY A 193 -8.79 -26.40 9.93
C GLY A 193 -8.95 -25.57 11.21
N SER A 194 -8.32 -26.02 12.29
CA SER A 194 -8.53 -25.49 13.65
C SER A 194 -7.77 -24.18 13.96
N PHE A 195 -7.08 -23.60 12.98
CA PHE A 195 -6.36 -22.34 13.22
C PHE A 195 -7.34 -21.18 13.45
N THR A 196 -7.18 -20.52 14.59
CA THR A 196 -8.04 -19.40 14.99
C THR A 196 -7.28 -18.08 14.83
N TYR A 197 -7.81 -17.20 14.01
CA TYR A 197 -7.32 -15.82 13.90
C TYR A 197 -7.86 -14.97 15.06
N PRO A 198 -7.13 -13.93 15.50
CA PRO A 198 -7.60 -13.04 16.57
C PRO A 198 -8.79 -12.16 16.16
N PHE A 199 -9.15 -12.13 14.89
CA PHE A 199 -10.25 -11.39 14.28
C PHE A 199 -10.83 -12.18 13.09
N PRO A 200 -12.04 -11.87 12.59
CA PRO A 200 -12.63 -12.53 11.42
C PRO A 200 -11.85 -12.14 10.14
N VAL A 201 -10.82 -12.91 9.82
CA VAL A 201 -9.82 -12.57 8.79
C VAL A 201 -10.45 -12.39 7.41
N GLU A 202 -11.42 -13.21 7.06
CA GLU A 202 -12.12 -13.19 5.77
C GLU A 202 -12.89 -11.87 5.60
N ASP A 203 -13.69 -11.49 6.59
CA ASP A 203 -14.45 -10.23 6.59
C ASP A 203 -13.54 -9.01 6.53
N VAL A 204 -12.40 -9.04 7.23
CA VAL A 204 -11.42 -7.96 7.20
C VAL A 204 -10.77 -7.84 5.82
N ILE A 205 -10.42 -8.97 5.18
CA ILE A 205 -9.87 -8.97 3.81
C ILE A 205 -10.88 -8.36 2.85
N VAL A 206 -12.14 -8.78 2.88
CA VAL A 206 -13.22 -8.25 2.03
C VAL A 206 -13.44 -6.75 2.27
N SER A 207 -13.39 -6.33 3.54
CA SER A 207 -13.52 -4.91 3.89
C SER A 207 -12.36 -4.07 3.34
N MET A 208 -11.12 -4.55 3.47
CA MET A 208 -9.92 -3.88 2.93
C MET A 208 -9.86 -3.89 1.41
N ALA A 209 -10.40 -4.93 0.76
CA ALA A 209 -10.43 -5.06 -0.70
C ALA A 209 -11.13 -3.90 -1.38
N LYS A 210 -12.13 -3.28 -0.73
CA LYS A 210 -12.85 -2.09 -1.22
C LYS A 210 -11.92 -0.88 -1.45
N HIS A 211 -10.75 -0.87 -0.81
CA HIS A 211 -9.78 0.21 -0.87
C HIS A 211 -8.53 -0.14 -1.69
N THR A 212 -8.57 -1.25 -2.45
CA THR A 212 -7.48 -1.70 -3.30
C THR A 212 -7.77 -1.47 -4.77
N ASP A 213 -6.73 -1.25 -5.54
CA ASP A 213 -6.82 -1.06 -6.99
C ASP A 213 -6.57 -2.37 -7.73
N LEU A 214 -5.84 -3.30 -7.09
CA LEU A 214 -5.48 -4.58 -7.67
C LEU A 214 -5.35 -5.64 -6.57
N ILE A 215 -5.82 -6.84 -6.86
CA ILE A 215 -5.72 -8.00 -5.97
C ILE A 215 -4.93 -9.09 -6.67
N TYR A 216 -3.86 -9.56 -6.02
CA TYR A 216 -3.11 -10.73 -6.43
C TYR A 216 -3.47 -11.92 -5.54
N ILE A 217 -3.86 -13.01 -6.16
CA ILE A 217 -4.20 -14.25 -5.48
C ILE A 217 -3.06 -15.25 -5.69
N PHE A 218 -2.46 -15.71 -4.60
CA PHE A 218 -1.37 -16.66 -4.59
C PHE A 218 -1.88 -18.02 -4.15
N PHE A 219 -1.74 -18.99 -5.01
CA PHE A 219 -2.04 -20.39 -4.72
C PHE A 219 -0.75 -21.17 -4.47
N ASP A 220 -0.74 -21.98 -3.42
CA ASP A 220 0.35 -22.94 -3.20
C ASP A 220 0.20 -24.10 -4.19
N PRO A 221 1.18 -24.33 -5.09
CA PRO A 221 1.08 -25.38 -6.08
C PRO A 221 1.24 -26.80 -5.49
N ILE A 222 1.72 -26.92 -4.26
CA ILE A 222 2.11 -28.21 -3.68
C ILE A 222 1.17 -28.65 -2.56
N GLY A 223 0.61 -27.71 -1.81
CA GLY A 223 -0.16 -28.01 -0.60
C GLY A 223 -1.66 -27.88 -0.79
N GLN A 224 -2.24 -26.81 -0.32
CA GLN A 224 -3.68 -26.56 -0.30
C GLN A 224 -4.07 -25.52 -1.36
N ALA A 225 -3.92 -25.85 -2.63
CA ALA A 225 -4.21 -24.92 -3.73
C ALA A 225 -5.65 -24.36 -3.67
N LEU A 226 -6.59 -25.16 -3.18
CA LEU A 226 -8.02 -24.80 -3.05
C LEU A 226 -8.45 -24.83 -1.58
N CYS A 227 -7.74 -24.10 -0.72
CA CYS A 227 -8.13 -23.91 0.67
C CYS A 227 -9.52 -23.23 0.74
N ASP A 228 -10.43 -23.79 1.51
CA ASP A 228 -11.83 -23.33 1.60
C ASP A 228 -11.89 -21.85 1.99
N ARG A 229 -11.07 -21.40 2.94
CA ARG A 229 -11.02 -19.99 3.33
C ARG A 229 -10.56 -19.05 2.20
N THR A 230 -9.60 -19.51 1.39
CA THR A 230 -9.16 -18.72 0.23
C THR A 230 -10.25 -18.64 -0.81
N MET A 231 -10.97 -19.71 -1.04
CA MET A 231 -12.08 -19.74 -1.99
C MET A 231 -13.25 -18.87 -1.52
N ASN A 232 -13.62 -18.94 -0.24
CA ASN A 232 -14.68 -18.10 0.34
C ASN A 232 -14.39 -16.59 0.22
N VAL A 233 -13.13 -16.18 0.26
CA VAL A 233 -12.75 -14.77 0.08
C VAL A 233 -12.83 -14.34 -1.39
N ILE A 234 -12.69 -15.28 -2.34
CA ILE A 234 -12.70 -14.99 -3.78
C ILE A 234 -14.13 -14.97 -4.34
N GLU A 235 -15.04 -15.76 -3.80
CA GLU A 235 -16.47 -15.78 -4.16
C GLU A 235 -17.20 -14.53 -3.69
#